data_594a819b7707067a5d3f9dde36dc3f18
#
_entry.id   594a819b7707067a5d3f9dde36dc3f18
#
_cell.length_a   1.000
_cell.length_b   1.000
_cell.length_c   1.000
_cell.angle_alpha   90.00
_cell.angle_beta   90.00
_cell.angle_gamma   90.00
#
_symmetry.space_group_name_H-M   'P 1'
#
loop_
_entity.id
_entity.type
_entity.pdbx_description
1 polymer ?
#
loop_
_entity_poly.entity_id
_entity_poly.type
_entity_poly.pdbx_seq_one_letter_code
_entity_poly.pdbx_strand_id
1 'polypeptide(L)'
;LRRQRQMCIRDRYNAGNIRSVDYALKRLGVEAVITADEAVLRAADKVIFPGVGEAETTMDFLRAGGMDRLIKELRQPVLGICLGMQLMCRHSEEGDVDCLGIFDTDVKRFISQRHEDKVPHMGWNTIARTNSGLFKGFTKEEFVYFVHSFYVPVNDCTAAVTDYIHPFSAALHKGNYYATQFHPEKSGSVGERILRNFLEL
;
A
#
# COMPACT_ATOMS: atom_id res chain seq x y z
N LEU A 1 7.77 -19.53 22.76
CA LEU A 1 8.71 -18.79 21.90
C LEU A 1 7.90 -18.12 20.79
N ARG A 2 7.61 -16.81 20.96
CA ARG A 2 7.08 -16.00 19.85
C ARG A 2 8.16 -15.96 18.78
N ARG A 3 7.93 -16.62 17.63
CA ARG A 3 8.74 -16.41 16.43
C ARG A 3 8.72 -14.92 16.14
N GLN A 4 9.90 -14.30 16.08
CA GLN A 4 10.03 -12.94 15.56
C GLN A 4 9.48 -12.97 14.13
N ARG A 5 8.34 -12.31 13.92
CA ARG A 5 7.75 -12.20 12.59
C ARG A 5 8.64 -11.24 11.81
N GLN A 6 9.44 -11.79 10.91
CA GLN A 6 10.30 -10.98 10.06
C GLN A 6 9.42 -10.27 9.04
N MET A 7 9.44 -8.96 9.09
CA MET A 7 8.78 -8.10 8.13
C MET A 7 9.84 -7.30 7.41
N CYS A 8 9.80 -7.31 6.09
CA CYS A 8 10.80 -6.67 5.27
C CYS A 8 10.22 -5.48 4.55
N ILE A 9 10.92 -4.38 4.60
CA ILE A 9 10.58 -3.14 3.91
C ILE A 9 11.84 -2.63 3.24
N ARG A 10 11.72 -2.21 1.99
CA ARG A 10 12.87 -1.61 1.33
C ARG A 10 12.71 -0.13 1.09
N ASP A 11 13.78 0.63 1.36
CA ASP A 11 14.15 1.80 0.60
C ASP A 11 15.61 2.23 0.76
N ARG A 12 16.19 2.73 -0.33
CA ARG A 12 17.39 3.59 -0.34
C ARG A 12 17.05 5.06 -0.64
N TYR A 13 15.80 5.37 -0.96
CA TYR A 13 15.32 6.71 -1.29
C TYR A 13 14.25 7.15 -0.31
N ASN A 14 14.52 8.20 0.46
CA ASN A 14 13.63 8.92 1.37
C ASN A 14 13.10 8.14 2.59
N ALA A 15 13.93 8.00 3.59
CA ALA A 15 13.74 7.27 4.85
C ALA A 15 12.50 7.64 5.72
N GLY A 16 11.72 8.67 5.37
CA GLY A 16 10.63 9.18 6.21
C GLY A 16 9.45 8.22 6.33
N ASN A 17 8.99 7.66 5.22
CA ASN A 17 7.79 6.80 5.20
C ASN A 17 8.04 5.41 5.79
N ILE A 18 9.20 4.85 5.53
CA ILE A 18 9.64 3.56 6.11
C ILE A 18 9.73 3.66 7.63
N ARG A 19 10.31 4.73 8.15
CA ARG A 19 10.40 4.95 9.60
C ARG A 19 9.03 5.04 10.25
N SER A 20 8.07 5.69 9.61
CA SER A 20 6.70 5.77 10.11
C SER A 20 6.04 4.41 10.20
N VAL A 21 6.23 3.55 9.18
CA VAL A 21 5.74 2.17 9.19
C VAL A 21 6.45 1.36 10.28
N ASP A 22 7.78 1.45 10.38
CA ASP A 22 8.56 0.77 11.42
C ASP A 22 8.11 1.17 12.84
N TYR A 23 7.90 2.46 13.08
CA TYR A 23 7.36 2.94 14.38
C TYR A 23 5.94 2.43 14.64
N ALA A 24 5.08 2.38 13.62
CA ALA A 24 3.73 1.83 13.79
C ALA A 24 3.78 0.34 14.16
N LEU A 25 4.67 -0.44 13.54
CA LEU A 25 4.87 -1.85 13.84
C LEU A 25 5.45 -2.07 15.24
N LYS A 26 6.44 -1.25 15.65
CA LYS A 26 6.99 -1.29 17.01
C LYS A 26 5.94 -1.03 18.08
N ARG A 27 5.00 -0.09 17.85
CA ARG A 27 3.85 0.10 18.75
C ARG A 27 2.97 -1.14 18.86
N LEU A 28 2.90 -1.96 17.81
CA LEU A 28 2.20 -3.24 17.80
C LEU A 28 3.04 -4.41 18.36
N GLY A 29 4.25 -4.12 18.84
CA GLY A 29 5.16 -5.13 19.41
C GLY A 29 5.86 -5.99 18.35
N VAL A 30 5.99 -5.49 17.13
CA VAL A 30 6.64 -6.20 16.01
C VAL A 30 7.89 -5.46 15.59
N GLU A 31 9.03 -6.17 15.55
CA GLU A 31 10.25 -5.68 14.96
C GLU A 31 10.30 -6.05 13.48
N ALA A 32 10.47 -5.03 12.63
CA ALA A 32 10.60 -5.22 11.19
C ALA A 32 12.07 -5.19 10.77
N VAL A 33 12.42 -6.01 9.79
CA VAL A 33 13.73 -5.97 9.13
C VAL A 33 13.61 -5.15 7.85
N ILE A 34 14.37 -4.06 7.77
CA ILE A 34 14.44 -3.24 6.55
C ILE A 34 15.54 -3.81 5.65
N THR A 35 15.17 -4.43 4.54
CA THR A 35 16.11 -5.13 3.66
C THR A 35 15.68 -5.12 2.20
N ALA A 36 16.64 -5.36 1.33
CA ALA A 36 16.47 -5.68 -0.08
C ALA A 36 17.06 -7.06 -0.42
N ASP A 37 17.49 -7.80 0.56
CA ASP A 37 18.04 -9.14 0.37
C ASP A 37 16.90 -10.11 0.00
N GLU A 38 17.02 -10.77 -1.15
CA GLU A 38 16.03 -11.70 -1.68
C GLU A 38 15.80 -12.88 -0.72
N ALA A 39 16.84 -13.43 -0.14
CA ALA A 39 16.72 -14.60 0.75
C ALA A 39 15.95 -14.23 2.02
N VAL A 40 16.20 -13.04 2.57
CA VAL A 40 15.49 -12.52 3.74
C VAL A 40 14.02 -12.24 3.41
N LEU A 41 13.76 -11.64 2.24
CA LEU A 41 12.38 -11.36 1.78
C LEU A 41 11.58 -12.64 1.58
N ARG A 42 12.16 -13.66 0.93
CA ARG A 42 11.50 -14.96 0.72
C ARG A 42 11.26 -15.72 2.02
N ALA A 43 12.11 -15.54 3.03
CA ALA A 43 11.99 -16.20 4.32
C ALA A 43 11.06 -15.47 5.30
N ALA A 44 10.65 -14.23 5.00
CA ALA A 44 9.79 -13.44 5.86
C ALA A 44 8.37 -14.03 5.93
N ASP A 45 7.74 -13.97 7.11
CA ASP A 45 6.35 -14.37 7.28
C ASP A 45 5.39 -13.44 6.54
N LYS A 46 5.74 -12.14 6.45
CA LYS A 46 4.97 -11.09 5.78
C LYS A 46 5.89 -10.01 5.22
N VAL A 47 5.45 -9.36 4.16
CA VAL A 47 6.19 -8.27 3.53
C VAL A 47 5.32 -7.02 3.46
N ILE A 48 5.87 -5.87 3.86
CA ILE A 48 5.27 -4.57 3.54
C ILE A 48 6.11 -3.91 2.46
N PHE A 49 5.44 -3.44 1.44
CA PHE A 49 6.01 -2.73 0.31
C PHE A 49 5.51 -1.27 0.33
N PRO A 50 6.15 -0.38 1.10
CA PRO A 50 5.82 1.04 1.05
C PRO A 50 6.39 1.62 -0.25
N GLY A 51 5.64 2.50 -0.88
CA GLY A 51 6.15 3.27 -1.99
C GLY A 51 6.64 4.63 -1.51
N VAL A 52 7.73 5.10 -2.11
CA VAL A 52 8.27 6.45 -1.90
C VAL A 52 8.80 7.00 -3.23
N GLY A 53 8.61 8.30 -3.45
CA GLY A 53 8.99 8.95 -4.70
C GLY A 53 7.88 8.89 -5.74
N GLU A 54 8.23 8.72 -6.99
CA GLU A 54 7.34 8.62 -8.13
C GLU A 54 7.40 7.22 -8.78
N ALA A 55 6.41 6.89 -9.61
CA ALA A 55 6.25 5.54 -10.13
C ALA A 55 7.39 5.14 -11.08
N GLU A 56 7.78 6.00 -12.02
CA GLU A 56 8.81 5.71 -13.04
C GLU A 56 10.16 5.38 -12.41
N THR A 57 10.72 6.30 -11.61
CA THR A 57 12.03 6.11 -10.97
C THR A 57 12.05 4.92 -10.01
N THR A 58 10.91 4.66 -9.33
CA THR A 58 10.80 3.50 -8.44
C THR A 58 10.77 2.20 -9.24
N MET A 59 10.03 2.14 -10.36
CA MET A 59 10.00 0.95 -11.21
C MET A 59 11.36 0.66 -11.85
N ASP A 60 12.08 1.68 -12.31
CA ASP A 60 13.43 1.50 -12.86
C ASP A 60 14.37 0.91 -11.83
N PHE A 61 14.30 1.42 -10.60
CA PHE A 61 15.08 0.89 -9.50
C PHE A 61 14.72 -0.58 -9.15
N LEU A 62 13.42 -0.93 -9.13
CA LEU A 62 12.96 -2.30 -8.89
C LEU A 62 13.46 -3.25 -9.99
N ARG A 63 13.39 -2.85 -11.24
CA ARG A 63 13.86 -3.62 -12.40
C ARG A 63 15.37 -3.82 -12.36
N ALA A 64 16.13 -2.76 -12.10
CA ALA A 64 17.59 -2.83 -12.01
C ALA A 64 18.07 -3.81 -10.92
N GLY A 65 17.30 -3.97 -9.83
CA GLY A 65 17.59 -4.89 -8.75
C GLY A 65 16.90 -6.25 -8.85
N GLY A 66 16.12 -6.53 -9.91
CA GLY A 66 15.33 -7.77 -10.04
C GLY A 66 14.17 -7.91 -9.03
N MET A 67 13.89 -6.84 -8.28
CA MET A 67 12.85 -6.82 -7.25
C MET A 67 11.44 -6.88 -7.84
N ASP A 68 11.26 -6.40 -9.06
CA ASP A 68 10.01 -6.47 -9.82
C ASP A 68 9.54 -7.92 -10.03
N ARG A 69 10.47 -8.84 -10.26
CA ARG A 69 10.20 -10.29 -10.36
C ARG A 69 9.98 -10.90 -8.99
N LEU A 70 10.88 -10.60 -8.05
CA LEU A 70 10.82 -11.14 -6.70
C LEU A 70 9.48 -10.84 -6.04
N ILE A 71 8.99 -9.58 -6.08
CA ILE A 71 7.72 -9.20 -5.46
C ILE A 71 6.55 -10.03 -6.02
N LYS A 72 6.52 -10.29 -7.31
CA LYS A 72 5.48 -11.11 -7.97
C LYS A 72 5.52 -12.59 -7.60
N GLU A 73 6.66 -13.08 -7.15
CA GLU A 73 6.87 -14.49 -6.77
C GLU A 73 6.63 -14.78 -5.29
N LEU A 74 6.50 -13.74 -4.47
CA LEU A 74 6.24 -13.89 -3.03
C LEU A 74 4.92 -14.62 -2.79
N ARG A 75 4.92 -15.56 -1.85
CA ARG A 75 3.75 -16.39 -1.52
C ARG A 75 3.11 -16.01 -0.19
N GLN A 76 3.89 -15.42 0.71
CA GLN A 76 3.40 -14.87 1.96
C GLN A 76 2.58 -13.60 1.74
N PRO A 77 1.77 -13.15 2.72
CA PRO A 77 1.03 -11.89 2.60
C PRO A 77 1.95 -10.69 2.34
N VAL A 78 1.60 -9.90 1.34
CA VAL A 78 2.30 -8.67 0.94
C VAL A 78 1.34 -7.50 1.03
N LEU A 79 1.74 -6.43 1.72
CA LEU A 79 0.96 -5.18 1.83
C LEU A 79 1.65 -4.03 1.11
N GLY A 80 1.09 -3.56 0.02
CA GLY A 80 1.47 -2.30 -0.64
C GLY A 80 0.84 -1.09 0.05
N ILE A 81 1.63 -0.03 0.30
CA ILE A 81 1.13 1.20 0.92
C ILE A 81 1.36 2.38 -0.02
N CYS A 82 0.31 3.14 -0.32
CA CYS A 82 0.29 4.34 -1.15
C CYS A 82 0.91 4.08 -2.54
N LEU A 83 2.08 4.61 -2.86
CA LEU A 83 2.76 4.31 -4.11
C LEU A 83 3.01 2.80 -4.27
N GLY A 84 3.28 2.07 -3.18
CA GLY A 84 3.41 0.61 -3.21
C GLY A 84 2.15 -0.09 -3.75
N MET A 85 0.95 0.39 -3.44
CA MET A 85 -0.30 -0.08 -4.05
C MET A 85 -0.33 0.21 -5.55
N GLN A 86 0.04 1.42 -5.94
CA GLN A 86 0.01 1.86 -7.34
C GLN A 86 1.01 1.05 -8.19
N LEU A 87 2.20 0.79 -7.67
CA LEU A 87 3.21 -0.04 -8.34
C LEU A 87 2.79 -1.51 -8.49
N MET A 88 1.87 -2.01 -7.66
CA MET A 88 1.30 -3.34 -7.85
C MET A 88 0.27 -3.42 -8.99
N CYS A 89 -0.21 -2.28 -9.51
CA CYS A 89 -1.10 -2.23 -10.66
C CYS A 89 -0.36 -2.54 -11.97
N ARG A 90 -1.07 -2.54 -13.09
CA ARG A 90 -0.51 -2.84 -14.40
C ARG A 90 0.31 -1.67 -14.96
N HIS A 91 -0.24 -0.48 -14.91
CA HIS A 91 0.32 0.73 -15.49
C HIS A 91 0.00 1.96 -14.63
N SER A 92 0.86 2.98 -14.65
CA SER A 92 0.63 4.25 -13.96
C SER A 92 0.78 5.42 -14.92
N GLU A 93 -0.21 6.34 -14.90
CA GLU A 93 -0.11 7.64 -15.57
C GLU A 93 0.95 8.55 -14.93
N GLU A 94 1.42 8.23 -13.72
CA GLU A 94 2.58 8.90 -13.12
C GLU A 94 3.86 8.38 -13.79
N GLY A 95 4.43 9.19 -14.67
CA GLY A 95 5.61 8.83 -15.47
C GLY A 95 5.31 7.90 -16.66
N ASP A 96 4.02 7.64 -16.98
CA ASP A 96 3.60 6.78 -18.11
C ASP A 96 4.36 5.43 -18.13
N VAL A 97 4.34 4.71 -16.99
CA VAL A 97 5.19 3.55 -16.76
C VAL A 97 4.40 2.26 -16.49
N ASP A 98 4.84 1.16 -17.11
CA ASP A 98 4.35 -0.16 -16.77
C ASP A 98 4.86 -0.57 -15.38
N CYS A 99 3.96 -1.09 -14.56
CA CYS A 99 4.24 -1.46 -13.19
C CYS A 99 4.31 -3.00 -13.01
N LEU A 100 4.04 -3.50 -11.81
CA LEU A 100 4.20 -4.93 -11.50
C LEU A 100 3.12 -5.83 -12.13
N GLY A 101 1.93 -5.30 -12.42
CA GLY A 101 0.84 -6.07 -13.04
C GLY A 101 0.22 -7.16 -12.15
N ILE A 102 0.30 -7.02 -10.84
CA ILE A 102 -0.34 -7.91 -9.87
C ILE A 102 -1.85 -7.71 -9.90
N PHE A 103 -2.29 -6.44 -9.85
CA PHE A 103 -3.66 -6.02 -10.07
C PHE A 103 -3.84 -5.58 -11.53
N ASP A 104 -4.80 -6.18 -12.24
CA ASP A 104 -5.09 -5.85 -13.64
C ASP A 104 -5.94 -4.57 -13.73
N THR A 105 -5.34 -3.46 -13.39
CA THR A 105 -5.94 -2.12 -13.38
C THR A 105 -4.85 -1.07 -13.55
N ASP A 106 -5.22 0.10 -14.08
CA ASP A 106 -4.31 1.22 -14.28
C ASP A 106 -4.50 2.28 -13.21
N VAL A 107 -3.42 2.94 -12.86
CA VAL A 107 -3.40 4.11 -11.99
C VAL A 107 -3.64 5.36 -12.83
N LYS A 108 -4.62 6.18 -12.44
CA LYS A 108 -5.07 7.37 -13.14
C LYS A 108 -4.74 8.63 -12.33
N ARG A 109 -4.56 9.75 -13.02
CA ARG A 109 -4.40 11.05 -12.37
C ARG A 109 -5.75 11.64 -12.00
N PHE A 110 -5.88 12.22 -10.79
CA PHE A 110 -7.01 13.06 -10.47
C PHE A 110 -7.02 14.33 -11.33
N ILE A 111 -8.18 14.63 -11.91
CA ILE A 111 -8.42 15.86 -12.65
C ILE A 111 -9.52 16.62 -11.92
N SER A 112 -9.20 17.83 -11.47
CA SER A 112 -10.18 18.73 -10.84
C SER A 112 -11.34 19.00 -11.80
N GLN A 113 -12.55 18.79 -11.32
CA GLN A 113 -13.78 19.06 -12.07
C GLN A 113 -14.42 20.38 -11.64
N ARG A 114 -14.13 20.83 -10.42
CA ARG A 114 -14.63 22.04 -9.81
C ARG A 114 -13.50 22.82 -9.16
N HIS A 115 -13.67 24.10 -8.95
CA HIS A 115 -12.67 24.97 -8.35
C HIS A 115 -12.25 24.53 -6.93
N GLU A 116 -13.16 23.92 -6.18
CA GLU A 116 -12.92 23.40 -4.83
C GLU A 116 -12.17 22.06 -4.80
N ASP A 117 -12.10 21.34 -5.92
CA ASP A 117 -11.38 20.07 -6.01
C ASP A 117 -9.87 20.31 -5.94
N LYS A 118 -9.22 19.85 -4.89
CA LYS A 118 -7.78 19.98 -4.71
C LYS A 118 -7.05 18.71 -5.09
N VAL A 119 -5.99 18.85 -5.87
CA VAL A 119 -5.05 17.77 -6.16
C VAL A 119 -3.68 18.21 -5.66
N PRO A 120 -3.02 17.46 -4.77
CA PRO A 120 -3.36 16.11 -4.29
C PRO A 120 -4.57 16.05 -3.35
N HIS A 121 -5.23 14.88 -3.31
CA HIS A 121 -6.10 14.48 -2.21
C HIS A 121 -5.25 14.35 -0.96
N MET A 122 -5.37 15.27 -0.03
CA MET A 122 -4.56 15.33 1.20
C MET A 122 -5.45 15.54 2.41
N GLY A 123 -5.37 14.64 3.37
CA GLY A 123 -6.10 14.73 4.63
C GLY A 123 -6.84 13.46 5.00
N TRP A 124 -7.75 13.61 5.97
CA TRP A 124 -8.59 12.54 6.47
C TRP A 124 -9.84 12.38 5.61
N ASN A 125 -10.15 11.14 5.24
CA ASN A 125 -11.36 10.80 4.52
C ASN A 125 -11.83 9.40 4.92
N THR A 126 -13.08 9.06 4.63
CA THR A 126 -13.69 7.79 5.03
C THR A 126 -13.37 6.68 4.05
N ILE A 127 -13.29 5.46 4.56
CA ILE A 127 -13.33 4.23 3.77
C ILE A 127 -14.63 3.49 4.03
N ALA A 128 -15.24 3.00 2.97
CA ALA A 128 -16.49 2.25 2.99
C ALA A 128 -16.38 0.96 2.17
N ARG A 129 -17.42 0.12 2.17
CA ARG A 129 -17.50 -1.15 1.43
C ARG A 129 -16.28 -2.04 1.65
N THR A 130 -15.86 -2.18 2.89
CA THR A 130 -14.68 -2.95 3.27
C THR A 130 -14.92 -4.45 3.12
N ASN A 131 -14.14 -5.11 2.27
CA ASN A 131 -14.28 -6.53 1.94
C ASN A 131 -12.90 -7.19 1.84
N SER A 132 -12.21 -7.34 2.95
CA SER A 132 -10.89 -7.99 3.02
C SER A 132 -10.53 -8.29 4.47
N GLY A 133 -9.65 -9.26 4.69
CA GLY A 133 -9.08 -9.56 6.00
C GLY A 133 -8.45 -8.35 6.70
N LEU A 134 -7.96 -7.36 5.94
CA LEU A 134 -7.45 -6.08 6.50
C LEU A 134 -8.50 -5.34 7.33
N PHE A 135 -9.77 -5.48 7.00
CA PHE A 135 -10.89 -4.74 7.61
C PHE A 135 -11.72 -5.59 8.56
N LYS A 136 -11.15 -6.68 9.07
CA LYS A 136 -11.81 -7.51 10.08
C LYS A 136 -12.23 -6.66 11.29
N GLY A 137 -13.52 -6.77 11.67
CA GLY A 137 -14.10 -6.00 12.77
C GLY A 137 -14.52 -4.57 12.42
N PHE A 138 -14.46 -4.17 11.16
CA PHE A 138 -15.03 -2.90 10.69
C PHE A 138 -16.53 -3.07 10.44
N THR A 139 -17.35 -2.27 11.11
CA THR A 139 -18.82 -2.32 11.00
C THR A 139 -19.44 -1.02 10.50
N LYS A 140 -18.64 0.01 10.34
CA LYS A 140 -19.01 1.35 9.87
C LYS A 140 -17.89 1.96 9.07
N GLU A 141 -18.17 3.11 8.46
CA GLU A 141 -17.13 3.95 7.84
C GLU A 141 -16.12 4.41 8.89
N GLU A 142 -14.86 4.39 8.51
CA GLU A 142 -13.75 4.79 9.36
C GLU A 142 -12.86 5.80 8.64
N PHE A 143 -12.30 6.76 9.37
CA PHE A 143 -11.42 7.77 8.81
C PHE A 143 -9.98 7.26 8.75
N VAL A 144 -9.34 7.51 7.60
CA VAL A 144 -7.93 7.22 7.35
C VAL A 144 -7.27 8.41 6.65
N TYR A 145 -5.95 8.46 6.67
CA TYR A 145 -5.17 9.57 6.12
C TYR A 145 -4.68 9.29 4.71
N PHE A 146 -4.98 10.20 3.78
CA PHE A 146 -4.58 10.17 2.38
C PHE A 146 -3.59 11.30 2.05
N VAL A 147 -2.68 11.04 1.11
CA VAL A 147 -1.88 12.04 0.41
C VAL A 147 -1.45 11.47 -0.94
N HIS A 148 -2.21 11.76 -2.01
CA HIS A 148 -1.92 11.25 -3.34
C HIS A 148 -2.59 12.09 -4.44
N SER A 149 -1.95 12.15 -5.62
CA SER A 149 -2.47 12.81 -6.83
C SER A 149 -3.00 11.82 -7.86
N PHE A 150 -2.66 10.53 -7.70
CA PHE A 150 -3.08 9.45 -8.57
C PHE A 150 -3.90 8.44 -7.80
N TYR A 151 -4.80 7.75 -8.46
CA TYR A 151 -5.75 6.82 -7.85
C TYR A 151 -5.97 5.58 -8.73
N VAL A 152 -6.49 4.53 -8.14
CA VAL A 152 -6.96 3.34 -8.84
C VAL A 152 -8.47 3.38 -8.93
N PRO A 153 -9.08 3.30 -10.13
CA PRO A 153 -10.52 3.18 -10.29
C PRO A 153 -11.09 1.98 -9.54
N VAL A 154 -12.36 2.05 -9.17
CA VAL A 154 -13.07 0.90 -8.58
C VAL A 154 -13.10 -0.24 -9.60
N ASN A 155 -12.71 -1.45 -9.16
CA ASN A 155 -12.58 -2.64 -9.99
C ASN A 155 -12.83 -3.91 -9.15
N ASP A 156 -12.72 -5.09 -9.77
CA ASP A 156 -13.01 -6.39 -9.11
C ASP A 156 -12.07 -6.72 -7.94
N CYS A 157 -10.89 -6.11 -7.87
CA CYS A 157 -9.95 -6.27 -6.76
C CYS A 157 -10.17 -5.25 -5.63
N THR A 158 -11.14 -4.34 -5.76
CA THR A 158 -11.39 -3.29 -4.77
C THR A 158 -11.84 -3.89 -3.45
N ALA A 159 -11.06 -3.64 -2.40
CA ALA A 159 -11.33 -4.10 -1.04
C ALA A 159 -11.93 -3.01 -0.13
N ALA A 160 -11.75 -1.75 -0.46
CA ALA A 160 -12.40 -0.60 0.18
C ALA A 160 -12.51 0.56 -0.81
N VAL A 161 -13.53 1.39 -0.64
CA VAL A 161 -13.83 2.54 -1.50
C VAL A 161 -13.78 3.82 -0.68
N THR A 162 -13.30 4.89 -1.30
CA THR A 162 -13.37 6.27 -0.80
C THR A 162 -13.96 7.14 -1.89
N ASP A 163 -14.75 8.14 -1.50
CA ASP A 163 -15.26 9.18 -2.37
C ASP A 163 -14.44 10.47 -2.22
N TYR A 164 -13.99 11.01 -3.33
CA TYR A 164 -13.30 12.32 -3.36
C TYR A 164 -13.80 13.16 -4.54
N ILE A 165 -13.06 13.30 -5.63
CA ILE A 165 -13.58 13.90 -6.88
C ILE A 165 -14.57 12.93 -7.54
N HIS A 166 -14.32 11.67 -7.41
CA HIS A 166 -15.18 10.52 -7.76
C HIS A 166 -14.77 9.30 -6.91
N PRO A 167 -15.60 8.25 -6.85
CA PRO A 167 -15.26 7.04 -6.12
C PRO A 167 -13.98 6.39 -6.67
N PHE A 168 -13.11 5.92 -5.75
CA PHE A 168 -11.87 5.21 -6.10
C PHE A 168 -11.57 4.09 -5.12
N SER A 169 -10.66 3.18 -5.51
CA SER A 169 -10.20 2.08 -4.67
C SER A 169 -9.28 2.61 -3.58
N ALA A 170 -9.77 2.67 -2.34
CA ALA A 170 -8.96 2.99 -1.17
C ALA A 170 -8.06 1.82 -0.75
N ALA A 171 -8.46 0.59 -1.10
CA ALA A 171 -7.68 -0.62 -0.90
C ALA A 171 -7.96 -1.65 -1.99
N LEU A 172 -6.98 -2.50 -2.27
CA LEU A 172 -7.07 -3.63 -3.20
C LEU A 172 -6.71 -4.93 -2.48
N HIS A 173 -7.29 -6.05 -2.97
CA HIS A 173 -6.93 -7.39 -2.50
C HIS A 173 -7.04 -8.40 -3.64
N LYS A 174 -6.00 -9.22 -3.82
CA LYS A 174 -5.99 -10.37 -4.74
C LYS A 174 -5.00 -11.42 -4.25
N GLY A 175 -5.51 -12.59 -3.87
CA GLY A 175 -4.66 -13.68 -3.37
C GLY A 175 -3.93 -13.28 -2.08
N ASN A 176 -2.61 -13.35 -2.11
CA ASN A 176 -1.74 -12.95 -0.99
C ASN A 176 -1.33 -11.47 -1.04
N TYR A 177 -1.80 -10.70 -2.02
CA TYR A 177 -1.48 -9.27 -2.17
C TYR A 177 -2.61 -8.40 -1.64
N TYR A 178 -2.26 -7.54 -0.72
CA TYR A 178 -3.10 -6.52 -0.09
C TYR A 178 -2.49 -5.16 -0.38
N ALA A 179 -3.30 -4.14 -0.52
CA ALA A 179 -2.77 -2.81 -0.73
C ALA A 179 -3.73 -1.73 -0.22
N THR A 180 -3.17 -0.59 0.24
CA THR A 180 -3.92 0.58 0.69
C THR A 180 -3.41 1.83 -0.01
N GLN A 181 -4.31 2.70 -0.49
CA GLN A 181 -3.96 4.00 -1.01
C GLN A 181 -3.67 5.00 0.12
N PHE A 182 -4.36 4.84 1.24
CA PHE A 182 -4.10 5.61 2.45
C PHE A 182 -2.88 5.05 3.20
N HIS A 183 -2.41 5.83 4.15
CA HIS A 183 -1.29 5.51 5.02
C HIS A 183 -1.79 4.95 6.36
N PRO A 184 -1.84 3.62 6.56
CA PRO A 184 -2.27 3.07 7.85
C PRO A 184 -1.35 3.51 8.99
N GLU A 185 -0.05 3.68 8.74
CA GLU A 185 0.91 4.17 9.74
C GLU A 185 0.65 5.61 10.22
N LYS A 186 -0.18 6.37 9.47
CA LYS A 186 -0.59 7.75 9.78
C LYS A 186 -2.08 7.86 10.14
N SER A 187 -2.80 6.75 10.20
CA SER A 187 -4.26 6.72 10.38
C SER A 187 -4.70 6.40 11.80
N GLY A 188 -3.86 6.68 12.79
CA GLY A 188 -4.19 6.52 14.21
C GLY A 188 -4.60 5.10 14.58
N SER A 189 -5.58 4.96 15.47
CA SER A 189 -6.06 3.65 15.95
C SER A 189 -6.71 2.79 14.84
N VAL A 190 -7.33 3.42 13.86
CA VAL A 190 -7.90 2.73 12.69
C VAL A 190 -6.78 2.08 11.88
N GLY A 191 -5.72 2.83 11.61
CA GLY A 191 -4.54 2.32 10.91
C GLY A 191 -3.82 1.22 11.68
N GLU A 192 -3.67 1.37 12.99
CA GLU A 192 -3.09 0.31 13.84
C GLU A 192 -3.92 -0.97 13.81
N ARG A 193 -5.26 -0.89 13.78
CA ARG A 193 -6.14 -2.04 13.62
C ARG A 193 -5.95 -2.72 12.26
N ILE A 194 -5.81 -1.95 11.17
CA ILE A 194 -5.54 -2.48 9.84
C ILE A 194 -4.19 -3.20 9.80
N LEU A 195 -3.13 -2.59 10.34
CA LEU A 195 -1.82 -3.22 10.43
C LEU A 195 -1.85 -4.48 11.29
N ARG A 196 -2.56 -4.47 12.42
CA ARG A 196 -2.76 -5.66 13.27
C ARG A 196 -3.49 -6.78 12.51
N ASN A 197 -4.57 -6.45 11.80
CA ASN A 197 -5.28 -7.41 10.97
C ASN A 197 -4.36 -8.02 9.90
N PHE A 198 -3.53 -7.21 9.24
CA PHE A 198 -2.53 -7.71 8.30
C PHE A 198 -1.52 -8.66 8.97
N LEU A 199 -1.09 -8.36 10.19
CA LEU A 199 -0.18 -9.21 10.94
C LEU A 199 -0.81 -10.55 11.36
N GLU A 200 -2.12 -10.63 11.41
CA GLU A 200 -2.90 -11.82 11.81
C GLU A 200 -3.35 -12.71 10.63
N LEU A 201 -3.15 -12.27 9.38
CA LEU A 201 -3.50 -13.03 8.14
C LEU A 201 -2.70 -14.38 8.03
#